data_4af0277ba04e87616d2389a12bc0e765
#
_entry.id   4af0277ba04e87616d2389a12bc0e765
#
_cell.length_a   1.000
_cell.length_b   1.000
_cell.length_c   1.000
_cell.angle_alpha   90.00
_cell.angle_beta   90.00
_cell.angle_gamma   90.00
#
_symmetry.space_group_name_H-M   'P 1'
#
loop_
_entity.id
_entity.type
_entity.pdbx_description
1 polymer ?
#
loop_
_entity_poly.entity_id
_entity_poly.type
_entity_poly.pdbx_seq_one_letter_code
_entity_poly.pdbx_strand_id
1 'polypeptide(L)'
;MEMGLKFKCICCGECCRRISDEDSTSKGLPLFEWEIEKIKKLAASKNISIQVEPIDLVLDKKSRKYFCTGYVLVDEPCVFLKDNKCLIHKDRPIVCRAFPVARNPEFFDNVPSLSCFSNCPNFDFKAFLRESLGLEEGKAFKLPKKKILEEYSKTFDKEIIKNSFARDKILSQFDAIMATLSKEGLIDIGLVNKIPKGIKVIPFLEFLVDEKFITVDEKNKISNEFAT
;
A
#
# COMPACT_ATOMS: atom_id res chain seq x y z
N MET A 1 24.53 -0.48 -27.09
CA MET A 1 24.38 -0.96 -25.72
C MET A 1 23.24 -0.14 -25.08
N GLU A 2 22.05 -0.69 -25.05
CA GLU A 2 20.95 -0.07 -24.32
C GLU A 2 21.27 -0.16 -22.82
N MET A 3 21.73 0.94 -22.23
CA MET A 3 21.76 1.08 -20.79
C MET A 3 20.30 1.30 -20.34
N GLY A 4 19.56 0.20 -20.20
CA GLY A 4 18.21 0.26 -19.68
C GLY A 4 18.22 0.90 -18.27
N LEU A 5 17.27 1.78 -18.01
CA LEU A 5 17.05 2.40 -16.71
C LEU A 5 16.79 1.29 -15.68
N LYS A 6 17.79 0.98 -14.87
CA LYS A 6 17.68 -0.04 -13.83
C LYS A 6 17.59 0.61 -12.46
N PHE A 7 16.46 0.40 -11.79
CA PHE A 7 16.30 0.88 -10.42
C PHE A 7 17.15 0.08 -9.44
N LYS A 8 17.89 0.79 -8.60
CA LYS A 8 18.61 0.23 -7.46
C LYS A 8 18.43 1.15 -6.26
N CYS A 9 17.86 0.65 -5.19
CA CYS A 9 17.73 1.43 -3.95
C CYS A 9 19.13 1.75 -3.39
N ILE A 10 19.42 3.05 -3.23
CA ILE A 10 20.67 3.56 -2.62
C ILE A 10 20.52 3.87 -1.13
N CYS A 11 19.39 3.50 -0.53
CA CYS A 11 19.10 3.73 0.88
C CYS A 11 19.21 5.21 1.31
N CYS A 12 18.82 6.15 0.45
CA CYS A 12 18.91 7.59 0.73
C CYS A 12 17.92 8.08 1.80
N GLY A 13 16.88 7.30 2.11
CA GLY A 13 15.86 7.63 3.09
C GLY A 13 14.78 8.62 2.62
N GLU A 14 14.81 9.10 1.38
CA GLU A 14 13.82 10.09 0.91
C GLU A 14 12.39 9.56 0.96
N CYS A 15 12.16 8.30 0.58
CA CYS A 15 10.85 7.65 0.71
C CYS A 15 10.38 7.48 2.18
N CYS A 16 11.28 7.62 3.16
CA CYS A 16 10.97 7.58 4.58
C CYS A 16 10.77 8.98 5.19
N ARG A 17 11.17 10.04 4.48
CA ARG A 17 10.99 11.43 4.92
C ARG A 17 9.69 12.04 4.43
N ARG A 18 9.20 11.56 3.29
CA ARG A 18 7.99 12.05 2.64
C ARG A 18 7.10 10.86 2.34
N ILE A 19 6.36 10.41 3.33
CA ILE A 19 5.49 9.23 3.23
C ILE A 19 4.11 9.64 2.69
N SER A 20 3.73 10.89 2.88
CA SER A 20 2.46 11.45 2.41
C SER A 20 2.68 12.48 1.30
N ASP A 21 1.85 12.44 0.27
CA ASP A 21 1.69 13.57 -0.64
C ASP A 21 0.95 14.70 0.09
N GLU A 22 1.24 15.96 -0.24
CA GLU A 22 0.63 17.13 0.41
C GLU A 22 -0.90 17.12 0.36
N ASP A 23 -1.48 16.46 -0.66
CA ASP A 23 -2.93 16.30 -0.86
C ASP A 23 -3.51 15.03 -0.21
N SER A 24 -2.68 14.18 0.42
CA SER A 24 -3.14 12.94 1.03
C SER A 24 -3.91 13.20 2.32
N THR A 25 -5.10 12.65 2.44
CA THR A 25 -5.92 12.72 3.66
C THR A 25 -5.33 11.91 4.82
N SER A 26 -4.46 10.96 4.54
CA SER A 26 -3.74 10.13 5.52
C SER A 26 -2.25 10.45 5.50
N LYS A 27 -1.74 11.02 6.60
CA LYS A 27 -0.31 11.27 6.79
C LYS A 27 0.33 10.04 7.43
N GLY A 28 1.37 9.51 6.80
CA GLY A 28 2.18 8.42 7.34
C GLY A 28 2.26 7.19 6.42
N LEU A 29 2.85 6.12 6.95
CA LEU A 29 3.12 4.90 6.20
C LEU A 29 1.92 3.96 6.23
N PRO A 30 1.29 3.64 5.08
CA PRO A 30 0.17 2.70 5.03
C PRO A 30 0.59 1.28 5.46
N LEU A 31 -0.27 0.64 6.24
CA LEU A 31 -0.09 -0.72 6.74
C LEU A 31 -1.37 -1.54 6.52
N PHE A 32 -1.21 -2.82 6.26
CA PHE A 32 -2.31 -3.78 6.39
C PHE A 32 -2.44 -4.28 7.83
N GLU A 33 -3.63 -4.75 8.22
CA GLU A 33 -3.89 -5.17 9.60
C GLU A 33 -2.94 -6.26 10.10
N TRP A 34 -2.53 -7.21 9.25
CA TRP A 34 -1.59 -8.30 9.61
C TRP A 34 -0.15 -7.85 9.76
N GLU A 35 0.21 -6.66 9.28
CA GLU A 35 1.56 -6.11 9.43
C GLU A 35 1.76 -5.42 10.79
N ILE A 36 0.67 -4.98 11.45
CA ILE A 36 0.71 -4.15 12.65
C ILE A 36 1.50 -4.83 13.77
N GLU A 37 1.18 -6.08 14.09
CA GLU A 37 1.83 -6.79 15.19
C GLU A 37 3.33 -7.04 14.90
N LYS A 38 3.69 -7.33 13.64
CA LYS A 38 5.09 -7.44 13.23
C LYS A 38 5.83 -6.11 13.43
N ILE A 39 5.23 -5.01 12.98
CA ILE A 39 5.81 -3.66 13.09
C ILE A 39 5.93 -3.24 14.54
N LYS A 40 4.94 -3.50 15.40
CA LYS A 40 5.02 -3.24 16.84
C LYS A 40 6.17 -4.01 17.50
N LYS A 41 6.33 -5.30 17.18
CA LYS A 41 7.42 -6.13 17.71
C LYS A 41 8.79 -5.60 17.26
N LEU A 42 8.93 -5.22 16.00
CA LEU A 42 10.15 -4.63 15.45
C LEU A 42 10.48 -3.29 16.12
N ALA A 43 9.52 -2.43 16.35
CA ALA A 43 9.68 -1.16 17.06
C ALA A 43 10.14 -1.40 18.52
N ALA A 44 9.45 -2.29 19.24
CA ALA A 44 9.82 -2.65 20.61
C ALA A 44 11.25 -3.21 20.71
N SER A 45 11.67 -4.07 19.77
CA SER A 45 13.04 -4.62 19.72
C SER A 45 14.13 -3.57 19.53
N LYS A 46 13.76 -2.36 19.13
CA LYS A 46 14.66 -1.23 18.89
C LYS A 46 14.43 -0.07 19.86
N ASN A 47 13.59 -0.27 20.89
CA ASN A 47 13.17 0.75 21.84
C ASN A 47 12.54 1.98 21.15
N ILE A 48 11.75 1.75 20.08
CA ILE A 48 11.03 2.80 19.34
C ILE A 48 9.56 2.73 19.74
N SER A 49 8.99 3.87 20.13
CA SER A 49 7.54 4.04 20.27
C SER A 49 6.94 4.34 18.91
N ILE A 50 5.78 3.75 18.62
CA ILE A 50 5.05 3.96 17.37
C ILE A 50 3.58 4.24 17.65
N GLN A 51 2.96 5.04 16.76
CA GLN A 51 1.53 5.29 16.74
C GLN A 51 0.95 4.75 15.44
N VAL A 52 -0.04 3.86 15.56
CA VAL A 52 -0.75 3.27 14.41
C VAL A 52 -2.22 3.62 14.54
N GLU A 53 -2.77 4.23 13.52
CA GLU A 53 -4.17 4.65 13.47
C GLU A 53 -4.92 3.95 12.33
N PRO A 54 -6.21 3.61 12.53
CA PRO A 54 -7.05 3.12 11.45
C PRO A 54 -7.39 4.24 10.46
N ILE A 55 -7.45 3.89 9.18
CA ILE A 55 -7.85 4.77 8.08
C ILE A 55 -8.96 4.12 7.26
N ASP A 56 -9.56 4.91 6.36
CA ASP A 56 -10.61 4.43 5.45
C ASP A 56 -11.76 3.76 6.20
N LEU A 57 -12.38 4.56 7.09
CA LEU A 57 -13.45 4.09 7.96
C LEU A 57 -14.76 3.94 7.18
N VAL A 58 -15.43 2.82 7.40
CA VAL A 58 -16.69 2.45 6.77
C VAL A 58 -17.70 2.09 7.84
N LEU A 59 -18.93 2.56 7.68
CA LEU A 59 -20.04 2.22 8.55
C LEU A 59 -20.76 0.97 8.03
N ASP A 60 -20.81 -0.09 8.84
CA ASP A 60 -21.77 -1.17 8.66
C ASP A 60 -23.15 -0.72 9.12
N LYS A 61 -24.09 -0.65 8.19
CA LYS A 61 -25.45 -0.15 8.45
C LYS A 61 -26.27 -1.08 9.34
N LYS A 62 -25.98 -2.37 9.30
CA LYS A 62 -26.70 -3.39 10.07
C LYS A 62 -26.31 -3.36 11.55
N SER A 63 -25.04 -3.47 11.85
CA SER A 63 -24.55 -3.48 13.22
C SER A 63 -24.33 -2.09 13.80
N ARG A 64 -24.32 -1.05 12.97
CA ARG A 64 -23.98 0.35 13.32
C ARG A 64 -22.56 0.48 13.87
N LYS A 65 -21.67 -0.43 13.51
CA LYS A 65 -20.25 -0.43 13.88
C LYS A 65 -19.41 0.13 12.74
N TYR A 66 -18.26 0.68 13.09
CA TYR A 66 -17.27 1.08 12.10
C TYR A 66 -16.20 -0.01 11.93
N PHE A 67 -15.81 -0.25 10.70
CA PHE A 67 -14.60 -1.01 10.40
C PHE A 67 -13.65 -0.18 9.54
N CYS A 68 -12.37 -0.56 9.49
CA CYS A 68 -11.36 0.12 8.69
C CYS A 68 -10.73 -0.85 7.70
N THR A 69 -10.42 -0.37 6.49
CA THR A 69 -9.78 -1.19 5.45
C THR A 69 -8.27 -1.06 5.45
N GLY A 70 -7.71 -0.12 6.20
CA GLY A 70 -6.28 0.10 6.32
C GLY A 70 -5.87 0.77 7.63
N TYR A 71 -4.58 0.85 7.81
CA TYR A 71 -3.95 1.51 8.93
C TYR A 71 -2.81 2.41 8.46
N VAL A 72 -2.40 3.33 9.30
CA VAL A 72 -1.27 4.21 9.03
C VAL A 72 -0.35 4.28 10.24
N LEU A 73 0.96 4.15 10.01
CA LEU A 73 1.98 4.54 10.98
C LEU A 73 2.16 6.05 10.84
N VAL A 74 1.69 6.80 11.84
CA VAL A 74 1.46 8.26 11.74
C VAL A 74 2.75 9.08 11.74
N ASP A 75 3.85 8.51 12.19
CA ASP A 75 5.10 9.24 12.39
C ASP A 75 5.76 9.65 11.05
N GLU A 76 6.00 10.94 10.88
CA GLU A 76 6.70 11.51 9.74
C GLU A 76 7.80 12.48 10.24
N PRO A 77 9.06 12.28 9.88
CA PRO A 77 9.61 11.17 9.09
C PRO A 77 9.43 9.81 9.77
N CYS A 78 9.45 8.74 8.97
CA CYS A 78 9.29 7.38 9.48
C CYS A 78 10.23 7.10 10.66
N VAL A 79 9.67 6.61 11.77
CA VAL A 79 10.42 6.34 13.02
C VAL A 79 11.56 5.33 12.85
N PHE A 80 11.49 4.49 11.82
CA PHE A 80 12.56 3.53 11.50
C PHE A 80 13.68 4.13 10.64
N LEU A 81 13.61 5.42 10.31
CA LEU A 81 14.69 6.11 9.60
C LEU A 81 15.72 6.62 10.61
N LYS A 82 16.94 6.09 10.54
CA LYS A 82 18.10 6.56 11.32
C LYS A 82 19.31 6.67 10.42
N ASP A 83 20.01 7.80 10.46
CA ASP A 83 21.22 8.06 9.69
C ASP A 83 21.05 7.71 8.18
N ASN A 84 19.93 8.09 7.59
CA ASN A 84 19.51 7.79 6.23
C ASN A 84 19.30 6.29 5.93
N LYS A 85 19.23 5.44 6.96
CA LYS A 85 19.06 4.00 6.81
C LYS A 85 17.78 3.52 7.49
N CYS A 86 17.08 2.60 6.82
CA CYS A 86 15.92 1.95 7.42
C CYS A 86 16.38 0.86 8.40
N LEU A 87 16.04 1.01 9.69
CA LEU A 87 16.39 0.07 10.76
C LEU A 87 15.75 -1.32 10.62
N ILE A 88 14.67 -1.41 9.82
CA ILE A 88 13.92 -2.63 9.56
C ILE A 88 13.95 -3.01 8.06
N HIS A 89 15.01 -2.66 7.33
CA HIS A 89 15.06 -2.76 5.87
C HIS A 89 14.66 -4.14 5.31
N LYS A 90 15.03 -5.22 5.98
CA LYS A 90 14.68 -6.61 5.57
C LYS A 90 13.22 -6.95 5.86
N ASP A 91 12.66 -6.36 6.91
CA ASP A 91 11.32 -6.65 7.44
C ASP A 91 10.33 -5.51 7.17
N ARG A 92 10.60 -4.69 6.17
CA ARG A 92 9.76 -3.56 5.78
C ARG A 92 8.34 -4.00 5.45
N PRO A 93 7.33 -3.15 5.71
CA PRO A 93 5.98 -3.34 5.20
C PRO A 93 5.95 -3.53 3.68
N ILE A 94 4.92 -4.21 3.19
CA ILE A 94 4.78 -4.53 1.76
C ILE A 94 4.81 -3.27 0.87
N VAL A 95 4.25 -2.16 1.34
CA VAL A 95 4.28 -0.88 0.62
C VAL A 95 5.72 -0.38 0.41
N CYS A 96 6.59 -0.55 1.40
CA CYS A 96 8.01 -0.20 1.30
C CYS A 96 8.80 -1.20 0.44
N ARG A 97 8.41 -2.47 0.44
CA ARG A 97 9.03 -3.53 -0.38
C ARG A 97 8.65 -3.39 -1.85
N ALA A 98 7.43 -2.91 -2.12
CA ALA A 98 6.93 -2.65 -3.46
C ALA A 98 7.50 -1.36 -4.08
N PHE A 99 8.01 -0.42 -3.26
CA PHE A 99 8.52 0.86 -3.73
C PHE A 99 9.66 0.69 -4.76
N PRO A 100 9.69 1.45 -5.86
CA PRO A 100 8.86 2.61 -6.20
C PRO A 100 7.59 2.27 -6.99
N VAL A 101 7.22 0.99 -7.11
CA VAL A 101 6.06 0.56 -7.89
C VAL A 101 4.80 0.60 -7.01
N ALA A 102 3.82 1.38 -7.40
CA ALA A 102 2.55 1.49 -6.71
C ALA A 102 1.38 1.32 -7.68
N ARG A 103 0.21 0.97 -7.14
CA ARG A 103 -1.03 0.92 -7.91
C ARG A 103 -1.49 2.35 -8.24
N ASN A 104 -1.78 2.57 -9.52
CA ASN A 104 -2.64 3.66 -9.95
C ASN A 104 -3.84 3.08 -10.68
N PRO A 105 -5.02 3.02 -10.04
CA PRO A 105 -6.21 2.41 -10.62
C PRO A 105 -6.70 3.13 -11.89
N GLU A 106 -6.35 4.39 -12.09
CA GLU A 106 -6.81 5.18 -13.23
C GLU A 106 -6.14 4.77 -14.56
N PHE A 107 -4.94 4.18 -14.49
CA PHE A 107 -4.15 3.97 -15.70
C PHE A 107 -4.13 2.52 -16.22
N PHE A 108 -4.28 1.53 -15.35
CA PHE A 108 -4.10 0.13 -15.77
C PHE A 108 -4.95 -0.84 -14.94
N ASP A 109 -5.98 -1.38 -15.54
CA ASP A 109 -6.69 -2.54 -14.97
C ASP A 109 -5.70 -3.69 -14.76
N ASN A 110 -5.43 -4.04 -13.51
CA ASN A 110 -4.60 -5.18 -13.09
C ASN A 110 -3.10 -5.15 -13.50
N VAL A 111 -2.52 -3.98 -13.74
CA VAL A 111 -1.07 -3.85 -13.85
C VAL A 111 -0.58 -2.89 -12.77
N PRO A 112 0.44 -3.27 -11.97
CA PRO A 112 1.04 -2.34 -11.02
C PRO A 112 1.50 -1.09 -11.77
N SER A 113 1.03 0.06 -11.33
CA SER A 113 1.48 1.32 -11.87
C SER A 113 2.56 1.90 -10.99
N LEU A 114 3.50 2.59 -11.59
CA LEU A 114 4.46 3.37 -10.84
C LEU A 114 3.72 4.50 -10.17
N SER A 115 3.71 4.52 -8.83
CA SER A 115 3.29 5.73 -8.14
C SER A 115 4.33 6.81 -8.40
N CYS A 116 3.84 8.00 -8.58
CA CYS A 116 4.63 9.21 -8.71
C CYS A 116 5.28 9.59 -7.38
N PHE A 117 5.99 8.69 -6.71
CA PHE A 117 7.03 9.13 -5.80
C PHE A 117 8.13 9.75 -6.67
N SER A 118 7.78 10.88 -7.27
CA SER A 118 8.61 11.72 -8.14
C SER A 118 9.94 12.15 -7.49
N ASN A 119 10.14 11.80 -6.22
CA ASN A 119 11.24 12.27 -5.40
C ASN A 119 12.27 11.18 -5.06
N CYS A 120 12.25 10.02 -5.70
CA CYS A 120 13.37 9.10 -5.55
C CYS A 120 14.58 9.63 -6.37
N PRO A 121 15.65 10.12 -5.73
CA PRO A 121 16.77 10.73 -6.46
C PRO A 121 17.52 9.74 -7.35
N ASN A 122 17.21 8.44 -7.20
CA ASN A 122 17.85 7.37 -7.96
C ASN A 122 16.93 6.73 -9.00
N PHE A 123 15.78 7.36 -9.29
CA PHE A 123 14.87 6.87 -10.30
C PHE A 123 14.11 8.01 -10.97
N ASP A 124 14.43 8.25 -12.24
CA ASP A 124 13.69 9.20 -13.06
C ASP A 124 12.48 8.52 -13.70
N PHE A 125 11.32 8.71 -13.06
CA PHE A 125 10.06 8.16 -13.55
C PHE A 125 9.65 8.72 -14.90
N LYS A 126 9.89 10.01 -15.15
CA LYS A 126 9.55 10.64 -16.42
C LYS A 126 10.39 10.07 -17.57
N ALA A 127 11.69 9.87 -17.32
CA ALA A 127 12.56 9.20 -18.26
C ALA A 127 12.11 7.75 -18.49
N PHE A 128 11.74 7.02 -17.46
CA PHE A 128 11.21 5.65 -17.60
C PHE A 128 9.96 5.60 -18.47
N LEU A 129 8.97 6.48 -18.23
CA LEU A 129 7.76 6.54 -19.05
C LEU A 129 8.11 6.80 -20.52
N ARG A 130 8.93 7.80 -20.78
CA ARG A 130 9.30 8.21 -22.14
C ARG A 130 10.16 7.18 -22.86
N GLU A 131 11.23 6.70 -22.22
CA GLU A 131 12.27 5.90 -22.87
C GLU A 131 11.92 4.41 -22.91
N SER A 132 11.32 3.89 -21.83
CA SER A 132 10.98 2.46 -21.75
C SER A 132 9.59 2.15 -22.28
N LEU A 133 8.62 3.01 -22.01
CA LEU A 133 7.23 2.77 -22.40
C LEU A 133 6.79 3.56 -23.63
N GLY A 134 7.58 4.56 -24.07
CA GLY A 134 7.22 5.44 -25.19
C GLY A 134 6.03 6.33 -24.90
N LEU A 135 5.89 6.76 -23.65
CA LEU A 135 4.73 7.50 -23.15
C LEU A 135 5.11 8.95 -22.84
N GLU A 136 4.20 9.86 -23.14
CA GLU A 136 4.33 11.26 -22.75
C GLU A 136 3.46 11.54 -21.52
N GLU A 137 3.94 12.39 -20.62
CA GLU A 137 3.24 12.81 -19.42
C GLU A 137 1.85 13.40 -19.77
N GLY A 138 0.79 12.98 -19.09
CA GLY A 138 -0.57 13.48 -19.30
C GLY A 138 -1.36 12.83 -20.44
N LYS A 139 -0.78 11.88 -21.19
CA LYS A 139 -1.55 11.11 -22.18
C LYS A 139 -2.07 9.79 -21.60
N ALA A 140 -3.34 9.49 -21.85
CA ALA A 140 -3.95 8.22 -21.44
C ALA A 140 -3.25 7.02 -22.12
N PHE A 141 -2.92 6.02 -21.33
CA PHE A 141 -2.08 4.92 -21.77
C PHE A 141 -2.91 3.72 -22.25
N LYS A 142 -2.64 3.28 -23.48
CA LYS A 142 -3.19 2.02 -24.02
C LYS A 142 -2.04 1.09 -24.45
N LEU A 143 -1.15 0.76 -23.50
CA LEU A 143 -0.12 -0.22 -23.79
C LEU A 143 -0.60 -1.64 -23.43
N PRO A 144 -0.21 -2.65 -24.24
CA PRO A 144 -0.47 -4.02 -23.86
C PRO A 144 0.20 -4.36 -22.53
N LYS A 145 -0.54 -5.00 -21.62
CA LYS A 145 -0.06 -5.45 -20.30
C LYS A 145 1.28 -6.17 -20.38
N LYS A 146 1.45 -7.03 -21.39
CA LYS A 146 2.71 -7.77 -21.64
C LYS A 146 3.90 -6.85 -21.80
N LYS A 147 3.78 -5.78 -22.60
CA LYS A 147 4.85 -4.81 -22.83
C LYS A 147 5.26 -4.09 -21.54
N ILE A 148 4.26 -3.66 -20.75
CA ILE A 148 4.51 -2.99 -19.46
C ILE A 148 5.28 -3.92 -18.51
N LEU A 149 4.84 -5.18 -18.38
CA LEU A 149 5.49 -6.16 -17.52
C LEU A 149 6.90 -6.50 -17.96
N GLU A 150 7.16 -6.56 -19.28
CA GLU A 150 8.51 -6.75 -19.83
C GLU A 150 9.43 -5.62 -19.42
N GLU A 151 8.99 -4.35 -19.56
CA GLU A 151 9.80 -3.18 -19.18
C GLU A 151 10.00 -3.10 -17.66
N TYR A 152 8.98 -3.41 -16.87
CA TYR A 152 9.12 -3.50 -15.41
C TYR A 152 10.17 -4.55 -15.01
N SER A 153 10.14 -5.72 -15.66
CA SER A 153 11.10 -6.80 -15.38
C SER A 153 12.55 -6.46 -15.74
N LYS A 154 12.76 -5.55 -16.69
CA LYS A 154 14.09 -5.02 -17.01
C LYS A 154 14.54 -3.96 -16.00
N THR A 155 13.61 -3.15 -15.50
CA THR A 155 13.89 -1.97 -14.69
C THR A 155 13.95 -2.27 -13.20
N PHE A 156 13.09 -3.14 -12.67
CA PHE A 156 12.96 -3.41 -11.25
C PHE A 156 13.37 -4.83 -10.88
N ASP A 157 13.89 -4.98 -9.66
CA ASP A 157 14.18 -6.30 -9.11
C ASP A 157 12.91 -7.16 -8.97
N LYS A 158 13.06 -8.47 -9.12
CA LYS A 158 11.95 -9.45 -9.01
C LYS A 158 11.19 -9.33 -7.70
N GLU A 159 11.88 -8.99 -6.61
CA GLU A 159 11.30 -8.82 -5.27
C GLU A 159 10.35 -7.61 -5.22
N ILE A 160 10.73 -6.49 -5.81
CA ILE A 160 9.88 -5.29 -5.93
C ILE A 160 8.61 -5.62 -6.72
N ILE A 161 8.76 -6.28 -7.85
CA ILE A 161 7.64 -6.67 -8.71
C ILE A 161 6.70 -7.62 -7.96
N LYS A 162 7.25 -8.67 -7.31
CA LYS A 162 6.47 -9.63 -6.52
C LYS A 162 5.64 -8.94 -5.45
N ASN A 163 6.24 -8.04 -4.65
CA ASN A 163 5.56 -7.33 -3.59
C ASN A 163 4.52 -6.33 -4.14
N SER A 164 4.79 -5.70 -5.26
CA SER A 164 3.82 -4.82 -5.92
C SER A 164 2.58 -5.59 -6.37
N PHE A 165 2.76 -6.73 -7.04
CA PHE A 165 1.63 -7.58 -7.45
C PHE A 165 0.85 -8.13 -6.25
N ALA A 166 1.55 -8.57 -5.20
CA ALA A 166 0.90 -9.06 -3.98
C ALA A 166 0.02 -7.96 -3.36
N ARG A 167 0.58 -6.76 -3.21
CA ARG A 167 -0.17 -5.61 -2.70
C ARG A 167 -1.39 -5.28 -3.56
N ASP A 168 -1.24 -5.22 -4.88
CA ASP A 168 -2.32 -4.89 -5.79
C ASP A 168 -3.42 -5.94 -5.80
N LYS A 169 -3.06 -7.23 -5.69
CA LYS A 169 -4.03 -8.33 -5.54
C LYS A 169 -4.89 -8.12 -4.29
N ILE A 170 -4.27 -7.79 -3.15
CA ILE A 170 -4.97 -7.53 -1.89
C ILE A 170 -5.95 -6.36 -2.05
N LEU A 171 -5.46 -5.23 -2.53
CA LEU A 171 -6.28 -4.02 -2.71
C LEU A 171 -7.45 -4.27 -3.67
N SER A 172 -7.21 -4.98 -4.78
CA SER A 172 -8.29 -5.31 -5.74
C SER A 172 -9.35 -6.23 -5.13
N GLN A 173 -8.96 -7.18 -4.27
CA GLN A 173 -9.92 -8.01 -3.55
C GLN A 173 -10.75 -7.20 -2.55
N PHE A 174 -10.11 -6.30 -1.81
CA PHE A 174 -10.81 -5.40 -0.89
C PHE A 174 -11.80 -4.51 -1.62
N ASP A 175 -11.38 -3.87 -2.72
CA ASP A 175 -12.23 -3.02 -3.54
C ASP A 175 -13.44 -3.80 -4.08
N ALA A 176 -13.26 -5.03 -4.55
CA ALA A 176 -14.33 -5.86 -5.06
C ALA A 176 -15.37 -6.20 -3.97
N ILE A 177 -14.91 -6.56 -2.77
CA ILE A 177 -15.78 -6.83 -1.62
C ILE A 177 -16.53 -5.55 -1.22
N MET A 178 -15.82 -4.43 -1.09
CA MET A 178 -16.40 -3.14 -0.73
C MET A 178 -17.45 -2.68 -1.73
N ALA A 179 -17.18 -2.84 -3.03
CA ALA A 179 -18.14 -2.53 -4.09
C ALA A 179 -19.40 -3.38 -3.99
N THR A 180 -19.27 -4.68 -3.69
CA THR A 180 -20.39 -5.59 -3.51
C THR A 180 -21.24 -5.17 -2.30
N LEU A 181 -20.62 -4.96 -1.13
CA LEU A 181 -21.31 -4.56 0.09
C LEU A 181 -22.02 -3.21 -0.06
N SER A 182 -21.39 -2.27 -0.76
CA SER A 182 -21.99 -0.97 -1.06
C SER A 182 -23.21 -1.09 -2.00
N LYS A 183 -23.10 -1.90 -3.05
CA LYS A 183 -24.19 -2.15 -4.01
C LYS A 183 -25.39 -2.82 -3.34
N GLU A 184 -25.15 -3.70 -2.39
CA GLU A 184 -26.18 -4.34 -1.58
C GLU A 184 -26.76 -3.42 -0.50
N GLY A 185 -26.21 -2.21 -0.35
CA GLY A 185 -26.65 -1.24 0.62
C GLY A 185 -26.31 -1.58 2.08
N LEU A 186 -25.37 -2.51 2.29
CA LEU A 186 -24.99 -2.99 3.62
C LEU A 186 -24.04 -2.03 4.33
N ILE A 187 -23.24 -1.29 3.59
CA ILE A 187 -22.27 -0.34 4.13
C ILE A 187 -22.51 1.08 3.62
N ASP A 188 -21.94 2.04 4.35
CA ASP A 188 -21.84 3.42 3.93
C ASP A 188 -20.37 3.80 3.83
N ILE A 189 -19.91 4.10 2.60
CA ILE A 189 -18.53 4.51 2.28
C ILE A 189 -18.36 6.03 2.49
N GLY A 190 -19.32 6.70 3.09
CA GLY A 190 -19.17 8.12 3.44
C GLY A 190 -17.90 8.31 4.25
N LEU A 191 -16.95 9.09 3.71
CA LEU A 191 -15.65 9.34 4.34
C LEU A 191 -15.85 9.92 5.74
N VAL A 192 -15.73 9.08 6.73
CA VAL A 192 -15.68 9.51 8.13
C VAL A 192 -14.25 9.97 8.39
N ASN A 193 -14.00 11.24 8.19
CA ASN A 193 -12.67 11.85 8.37
C ASN A 193 -12.16 11.86 9.81
N LYS A 194 -13.01 11.51 10.79
CA LYS A 194 -12.62 11.41 12.21
C LYS A 194 -13.44 10.32 12.88
N ILE A 195 -12.75 9.43 13.57
CA ILE A 195 -13.40 8.46 14.47
C ILE A 195 -14.12 9.23 15.56
N PRO A 196 -15.45 9.07 15.71
CA PRO A 196 -16.14 9.65 16.86
C PRO A 196 -15.54 9.08 18.15
N LYS A 197 -15.33 9.96 19.16
CA LYS A 197 -14.73 9.54 20.43
C LYS A 197 -15.49 8.38 21.05
N GLY A 198 -14.77 7.34 21.48
CA GLY A 198 -15.36 6.18 22.19
C GLY A 198 -15.90 5.09 21.26
N ILE A 199 -15.79 5.21 19.95
CA ILE A 199 -16.19 4.15 19.02
C ILE A 199 -15.04 3.17 18.80
N LYS A 200 -15.33 1.88 19.01
CA LYS A 200 -14.43 0.79 18.67
C LYS A 200 -14.49 0.56 17.16
N VAL A 201 -13.35 0.67 16.50
CA VAL A 201 -13.19 0.33 15.09
C VAL A 201 -12.75 -1.13 14.98
N ILE A 202 -13.39 -1.87 14.08
CA ILE A 202 -13.10 -3.29 13.84
C ILE A 202 -12.16 -3.39 12.62
N PRO A 203 -11.12 -4.24 12.66
CA PRO A 203 -10.32 -4.57 11.48
C PRO A 203 -11.18 -5.17 10.36
N PHE A 204 -10.85 -4.93 9.10
CA PHE A 204 -11.66 -5.36 7.95
C PHE A 204 -11.84 -6.89 7.89
N LEU A 205 -10.77 -7.65 8.08
CA LEU A 205 -10.88 -9.10 8.06
C LEU A 205 -11.68 -9.65 9.25
N GLU A 206 -11.65 -8.98 10.41
CA GLU A 206 -12.50 -9.32 11.56
C GLU A 206 -13.97 -9.06 11.24
N PHE A 207 -14.28 -7.91 10.63
CA PHE A 207 -15.62 -7.61 10.14
C PHE A 207 -16.13 -8.67 9.16
N LEU A 208 -15.31 -9.11 8.20
CA LEU A 208 -15.70 -10.14 7.23
C LEU A 208 -16.00 -11.49 7.89
N VAL A 209 -15.29 -11.85 8.95
CA VAL A 209 -15.55 -13.06 9.74
C VAL A 209 -16.85 -12.91 10.54
N ASP A 210 -17.04 -11.79 11.23
CA ASP A 210 -18.23 -11.52 12.06
C ASP A 210 -19.52 -11.57 11.24
N GLU A 211 -19.50 -11.01 10.03
CA GLU A 211 -20.62 -11.00 9.10
C GLU A 211 -20.69 -12.28 8.21
N LYS A 212 -19.79 -13.27 8.44
CA LYS A 212 -19.76 -14.57 7.76
C LYS A 212 -19.47 -14.51 6.26
N PHE A 213 -18.80 -13.46 5.79
CA PHE A 213 -18.32 -13.40 4.41
C PHE A 213 -17.12 -14.31 4.17
N ILE A 214 -16.29 -14.49 5.21
CA ILE A 214 -15.17 -15.43 5.21
C ILE A 214 -15.15 -16.22 6.53
N THR A 215 -14.46 -17.36 6.51
CA THR A 215 -14.19 -18.15 7.72
C THR A 215 -12.94 -17.65 8.44
N VAL A 216 -12.75 -18.07 9.71
CA VAL A 216 -11.53 -17.82 10.47
C VAL A 216 -10.30 -18.38 9.75
N ASP A 217 -10.43 -19.56 9.13
CA ASP A 217 -9.33 -20.21 8.39
C ASP A 217 -8.94 -19.40 7.15
N GLU A 218 -9.92 -18.87 6.42
CA GLU A 218 -9.66 -17.98 5.28
C GLU A 218 -8.98 -16.68 5.72
N LYS A 219 -9.43 -16.06 6.83
CA LYS A 219 -8.75 -14.91 7.43
C LYS A 219 -7.29 -15.23 7.73
N ASN A 220 -7.03 -16.35 8.41
CA ASN A 220 -5.68 -16.77 8.76
C ASN A 220 -4.82 -17.05 7.51
N LYS A 221 -5.40 -17.65 6.48
CA LYS A 221 -4.72 -17.89 5.20
C LYS A 221 -4.32 -16.58 4.52
N ILE A 222 -5.23 -15.60 4.44
CA ILE A 222 -4.95 -14.27 3.89
C ILE A 222 -3.81 -13.61 4.68
N SER A 223 -3.91 -13.57 6.00
CA SER A 223 -2.91 -12.96 6.86
C SER A 223 -1.52 -13.62 6.70
N ASN A 224 -1.45 -14.94 6.60
CA ASN A 224 -0.20 -15.68 6.46
C ASN A 224 0.39 -15.58 5.04
N GLU A 225 -0.43 -15.58 3.98
CA GLU A 225 0.03 -15.46 2.59
C GLU A 225 0.81 -14.16 2.36
N PHE A 226 0.45 -13.08 3.08
CA PHE A 226 1.01 -11.75 2.88
C PHE A 226 1.91 -11.25 4.02
N ALA A 227 2.01 -11.98 5.13
CA ALA A 227 2.86 -11.62 6.28
C ALA A 227 4.36 -11.90 6.07
N THR A 228 4.72 -12.67 5.04
CA THR A 228 6.11 -13.01 4.67
C THR A 228 6.70 -11.98 3.73
#